data_9d1bb77af556f768b17882339597d00e
#
_entry.id   9d1bb77af556f768b17882339597d00e
#
_cell.length_a   1.000
_cell.length_b   1.000
_cell.length_c   1.000
_cell.angle_alpha   90.00
_cell.angle_beta   90.00
_cell.angle_gamma   90.00
#
_symmetry.space_group_name_H-M   'P 1'
#
loop_
_entity.id
_entity.type
_entity.pdbx_description
1 polymer ?
#
loop_
_entity_poly.entity_id
_entity_poly.type
_entity_poly.pdbx_seq_one_letter_code
_entity_poly.pdbx_strand_id
1 'polypeptide(L)'
;MYYSMDKALPSYLTSMEGLTKLKDDFGMACTQFVIIDDSLPADKLIEMENKLEALDGVTSLLAYNSIVGAAIPDTIIPDDIMSLCKQDGKQLMMINSEYGAATDELTAQLVKMDAIVKSYDQNAYITGEGAITQGLIDTTDVDFAVTAVLSIAAIFVLIAICFKSPSLPVILVLSIELAIWINLSITVIMGTEASFVDPTVVNCVQLGATVDYAILLTTRFREELRHLPRDEAMLKAVSAAQQSIFQSAGVFFAATFGVYLVCDIYIVRGMCALLARGAIISEIVIIVLLSPVLCVCESFIAKTTPSWRLKT
;
A
#
# COMPACT_ATOMS: atom_id res chain seq x y z
N MET A 1 -0.50 -2.92 -8.38
CA MET A 1 0.37 -2.42 -7.29
C MET A 1 1.57 -3.34 -7.24
N TYR A 2 2.74 -2.85 -6.86
CA TYR A 2 3.91 -3.69 -6.65
C TYR A 2 4.32 -3.64 -5.17
N TYR A 3 4.67 -4.81 -4.64
CA TYR A 3 5.15 -4.99 -3.27
C TYR A 3 6.66 -5.23 -3.21
N SER A 4 7.27 -5.38 -4.38
CA SER A 4 8.69 -5.69 -4.54
C SER A 4 9.55 -4.46 -4.21
N MET A 5 10.41 -4.56 -3.19
CA MET A 5 11.26 -3.45 -2.73
C MET A 5 12.40 -3.12 -3.70
N ASP A 6 12.79 -4.07 -4.54
CA ASP A 6 13.79 -3.88 -5.60
C ASP A 6 13.36 -2.81 -6.61
N LYS A 7 12.08 -2.76 -6.97
CA LYS A 7 11.52 -1.72 -7.86
C LYS A 7 11.54 -0.31 -7.23
N ALA A 8 11.76 -0.20 -5.94
CA ALA A 8 11.89 1.08 -5.25
C ALA A 8 13.23 1.77 -5.51
N LEU A 9 14.26 0.99 -5.86
CA LEU A 9 15.62 1.45 -6.03
C LEU A 9 15.89 1.84 -7.49
N PRO A 10 16.78 2.84 -7.72
CA PRO A 10 17.19 3.20 -9.07
C PRO A 10 17.88 2.03 -9.78
N SER A 11 17.51 1.80 -11.05
CA SER A 11 18.03 0.68 -11.85
C SER A 11 19.53 0.75 -12.17
N TYR A 12 20.15 1.93 -12.02
CA TYR A 12 21.59 2.14 -12.25
C TYR A 12 22.49 1.68 -11.09
N LEU A 13 21.91 1.21 -9.99
CA LEU A 13 22.70 0.68 -8.88
C LEU A 13 23.32 -0.66 -9.27
N THR A 14 24.60 -0.85 -8.94
CA THR A 14 25.34 -2.10 -9.22
C THR A 14 24.66 -3.33 -8.61
N SER A 15 24.01 -3.17 -7.45
CA SER A 15 23.23 -4.23 -6.81
C SER A 15 22.01 -4.63 -7.64
N MET A 16 21.33 -3.67 -8.28
CA MET A 16 20.18 -3.95 -9.16
C MET A 16 20.61 -4.63 -10.45
N GLU A 17 21.74 -4.24 -11.01
CA GLU A 17 22.33 -4.90 -12.15
C GLU A 17 22.74 -6.35 -11.82
N GLY A 18 23.30 -6.58 -10.63
CA GLY A 18 23.59 -7.91 -10.12
C GLY A 18 22.34 -8.79 -9.93
N LEU A 19 21.28 -8.22 -9.37
CA LEU A 19 20.00 -8.92 -9.18
C LEU A 19 19.37 -9.33 -10.53
N THR A 20 19.43 -8.44 -11.52
CA THR A 20 18.96 -8.74 -12.89
C THR A 20 19.74 -9.90 -13.50
N LYS A 21 21.07 -9.94 -13.35
CA LYS A 21 21.89 -11.05 -13.83
C LYS A 21 21.59 -12.35 -13.12
N LEU A 22 21.37 -12.33 -11.79
CA LEU A 22 20.97 -13.54 -11.06
C LEU A 22 19.66 -14.11 -11.59
N LYS A 23 18.70 -13.24 -11.90
CA LYS A 23 17.42 -13.64 -12.47
C LYS A 23 17.56 -14.17 -13.90
N ASP A 24 18.22 -13.42 -14.78
CA ASP A 24 18.24 -13.69 -16.21
C ASP A 24 19.20 -14.83 -16.58
N ASP A 25 20.38 -14.90 -15.92
CA ASP A 25 21.44 -15.85 -16.23
C ASP A 25 21.30 -17.16 -15.42
N PHE A 26 20.77 -17.08 -14.19
CA PHE A 26 20.72 -18.22 -13.27
C PHE A 26 19.29 -18.67 -12.92
N GLY A 27 18.27 -17.98 -13.38
CA GLY A 27 16.86 -18.28 -13.05
C GLY A 27 16.54 -18.08 -11.55
N MET A 28 17.35 -17.30 -10.85
CA MET A 28 17.21 -17.03 -9.41
C MET A 28 16.54 -15.68 -9.21
N ALA A 29 15.21 -15.64 -9.39
CA ALA A 29 14.45 -14.39 -9.20
C ALA A 29 14.12 -14.12 -7.74
N CYS A 30 13.97 -15.17 -6.91
CA CYS A 30 13.70 -15.05 -5.49
C CYS A 30 14.26 -16.26 -4.72
N THR A 31 14.89 -16.02 -3.57
CA THR A 31 15.46 -17.06 -2.73
C THR A 31 14.68 -17.19 -1.44
N GLN A 32 14.28 -18.42 -1.10
CA GLN A 32 13.63 -18.78 0.16
C GLN A 32 14.54 -19.63 1.01
N PHE A 33 14.41 -19.48 2.33
CA PHE A 33 15.12 -20.30 3.32
C PHE A 33 14.10 -21.10 4.11
N VAL A 34 14.36 -22.40 4.24
CA VAL A 34 13.58 -23.30 5.09
C VAL A 34 14.46 -23.71 6.28
N ILE A 35 13.95 -23.49 7.49
CA ILE A 35 14.60 -23.84 8.74
C ILE A 35 13.80 -24.96 9.38
N ILE A 36 14.41 -26.13 9.55
CA ILE A 36 13.80 -27.34 10.08
C ILE A 36 14.60 -27.87 11.27
N ASP A 37 14.02 -28.82 12.01
CA ASP A 37 14.70 -29.52 13.08
C ASP A 37 15.70 -30.53 12.54
N ASP A 38 16.95 -30.54 13.04
CA ASP A 38 18.02 -31.46 12.61
C ASP A 38 17.80 -32.92 13.08
N SER A 39 16.83 -33.15 13.97
CA SER A 39 16.46 -34.48 14.45
C SER A 39 15.60 -35.28 13.45
N LEU A 40 15.21 -34.71 12.33
CA LEU A 40 14.45 -35.39 11.30
C LEU A 40 15.29 -36.53 10.67
N PRO A 41 14.71 -37.74 10.51
CA PRO A 41 15.39 -38.84 9.82
C PRO A 41 15.81 -38.49 8.39
N ALA A 42 16.98 -38.92 7.97
CA ALA A 42 17.54 -38.57 6.65
C ALA A 42 16.66 -39.02 5.47
N ASP A 43 15.95 -40.13 5.61
CA ASP A 43 15.01 -40.63 4.61
C ASP A 43 13.83 -39.67 4.41
N LYS A 44 13.29 -39.11 5.51
CA LYS A 44 12.21 -38.10 5.46
C LYS A 44 12.69 -36.77 4.93
N LEU A 45 13.91 -36.38 5.24
CA LEU A 45 14.56 -35.20 4.72
C LEU A 45 14.66 -35.26 3.20
N ILE A 46 15.21 -36.36 2.66
CA ILE A 46 15.34 -36.59 1.23
C ILE A 46 13.96 -36.60 0.54
N GLU A 47 12.96 -37.24 1.17
CA GLU A 47 11.60 -37.24 0.63
C GLU A 47 11.01 -35.84 0.55
N MET A 48 11.24 -35.02 1.57
CA MET A 48 10.79 -33.62 1.60
C MET A 48 11.54 -32.77 0.56
N GLU A 49 12.85 -32.89 0.47
CA GLU A 49 13.68 -32.22 -0.54
C GLU A 49 13.18 -32.52 -1.96
N ASN A 50 12.96 -33.79 -2.28
CA ASN A 50 12.44 -34.19 -3.59
C ASN A 50 11.04 -33.60 -3.90
N LYS A 51 10.16 -33.49 -2.89
CA LYS A 51 8.86 -32.87 -3.06
C LYS A 51 8.94 -31.36 -3.25
N LEU A 52 9.87 -30.71 -2.57
CA LEU A 52 10.11 -29.27 -2.73
C LEU A 52 10.73 -28.94 -4.08
N GLU A 53 11.70 -29.76 -4.53
CA GLU A 53 12.35 -29.60 -5.83
C GLU A 53 11.39 -29.86 -7.01
N ALA A 54 10.41 -30.75 -6.81
CA ALA A 54 9.39 -31.03 -7.82
C ALA A 54 8.29 -29.96 -7.95
N LEU A 55 8.31 -28.93 -7.10
CA LEU A 55 7.37 -27.82 -7.22
C LEU A 55 7.66 -26.97 -8.46
N ASP A 56 6.60 -26.57 -9.13
CA ASP A 56 6.66 -25.69 -10.28
C ASP A 56 7.34 -24.35 -9.94
N GLY A 57 8.29 -23.94 -10.79
CA GLY A 57 9.06 -22.70 -10.60
C GLY A 57 10.24 -22.80 -9.63
N VAL A 58 10.52 -23.96 -9.03
CA VAL A 58 11.76 -24.17 -8.25
C VAL A 58 12.90 -24.46 -9.23
N THR A 59 13.93 -23.62 -9.20
CA THR A 59 15.10 -23.75 -10.11
C THR A 59 16.24 -24.52 -9.48
N SER A 60 16.42 -24.40 -8.16
CA SER A 60 17.42 -25.16 -7.43
C SER A 60 17.09 -25.26 -5.93
N LEU A 61 17.47 -26.36 -5.34
CA LEU A 61 17.40 -26.59 -3.89
C LEU A 61 18.80 -26.94 -3.40
N LEU A 62 19.28 -26.17 -2.42
CA LEU A 62 20.55 -26.41 -1.73
C LEU A 62 20.26 -26.76 -0.29
N ALA A 63 20.50 -28.03 0.05
CA ALA A 63 20.38 -28.56 1.40
C ALA A 63 21.68 -29.23 1.82
N TYR A 64 21.80 -29.57 3.08
CA TYR A 64 22.98 -30.27 3.60
C TYR A 64 23.24 -31.56 2.82
N ASN A 65 22.21 -32.36 2.56
CA ASN A 65 22.33 -33.62 1.84
C ASN A 65 22.72 -33.42 0.36
N SER A 66 22.32 -32.33 -0.26
CA SER A 66 22.69 -32.03 -1.66
C SER A 66 24.14 -31.57 -1.80
N ILE A 67 24.71 -30.97 -0.76
CA ILE A 67 26.11 -30.50 -0.74
C ILE A 67 27.07 -31.63 -0.37
N VAL A 68 26.73 -32.41 0.66
CA VAL A 68 27.61 -33.42 1.26
C VAL A 68 27.37 -34.81 0.67
N GLY A 69 26.11 -35.08 0.24
CA GLY A 69 25.67 -36.42 -0.16
C GLY A 69 25.26 -37.27 1.04
N ALA A 70 24.11 -37.92 0.93
CA ALA A 70 23.47 -38.69 2.02
C ALA A 70 24.29 -39.88 2.55
N ALA A 71 25.37 -40.27 1.87
CA ALA A 71 26.22 -41.44 2.24
C ALA A 71 27.47 -41.05 3.06
N ILE A 72 27.78 -39.78 3.24
CA ILE A 72 28.99 -39.32 3.94
C ILE A 72 28.65 -39.08 5.43
N PRO A 73 29.32 -39.77 6.36
CA PRO A 73 29.11 -39.51 7.79
C PRO A 73 29.54 -38.11 8.19
N ASP A 74 28.75 -37.45 9.05
CA ASP A 74 29.00 -36.08 9.56
C ASP A 74 30.40 -35.92 10.21
N THR A 75 30.98 -37.01 10.70
CA THR A 75 32.31 -37.00 11.32
C THR A 75 33.49 -36.73 10.37
N ILE A 76 33.24 -36.76 9.06
CA ILE A 76 34.29 -36.55 8.02
C ILE A 76 34.17 -35.13 7.41
N ILE A 77 33.09 -34.43 7.71
CA ILE A 77 32.78 -33.12 7.11
C ILE A 77 33.46 -32.01 7.95
N PRO A 78 34.15 -31.04 7.31
CA PRO A 78 34.72 -29.91 8.02
C PRO A 78 33.65 -29.11 8.77
N ASP A 79 33.95 -28.67 9.99
CA ASP A 79 33.04 -27.90 10.85
C ASP A 79 32.53 -26.62 10.15
N ASP A 80 33.36 -26.02 9.30
CA ASP A 80 33.01 -24.82 8.55
C ASP A 80 31.82 -25.05 7.58
N ILE A 81 31.79 -26.23 6.93
CA ILE A 81 30.67 -26.59 6.01
C ILE A 81 29.43 -26.99 6.82
N MET A 82 29.65 -27.74 7.91
CA MET A 82 28.54 -28.15 8.77
C MET A 82 27.85 -26.95 9.40
N SER A 83 28.60 -25.96 9.88
CA SER A 83 28.06 -24.75 10.51
C SER A 83 27.28 -23.83 9.56
N LEU A 84 27.52 -23.94 8.24
CA LEU A 84 26.72 -23.20 7.23
C LEU A 84 25.30 -23.76 7.08
N CYS A 85 25.13 -25.07 7.27
CA CYS A 85 23.86 -25.74 7.04
C CYS A 85 23.16 -26.18 8.32
N LYS A 86 23.92 -26.41 9.40
CA LYS A 86 23.40 -26.91 10.68
C LYS A 86 23.91 -26.08 11.84
N GLN A 87 23.02 -25.55 12.67
CA GLN A 87 23.37 -24.82 13.89
C GLN A 87 22.24 -24.94 14.92
N ASP A 88 22.60 -25.08 16.18
CA ASP A 88 21.67 -25.11 17.32
C ASP A 88 20.49 -26.10 17.16
N GLY A 89 20.78 -27.29 16.61
CA GLY A 89 19.77 -28.32 16.37
C GLY A 89 18.80 -28.01 15.25
N LYS A 90 19.12 -27.04 14.38
CA LYS A 90 18.37 -26.69 13.21
C LYS A 90 19.19 -26.90 11.94
N GLN A 91 18.50 -27.20 10.87
CA GLN A 91 19.08 -27.31 9.53
C GLN A 91 18.46 -26.27 8.59
N LEU A 92 19.32 -25.63 7.79
CA LEU A 92 18.96 -24.63 6.80
C LEU A 92 18.95 -25.23 5.41
N MET A 93 17.89 -24.98 4.65
CA MET A 93 17.81 -25.25 3.22
C MET A 93 17.59 -23.92 2.48
N MET A 94 18.16 -23.81 1.29
CA MET A 94 17.98 -22.68 0.39
C MET A 94 17.24 -23.16 -0.85
N ILE A 95 16.16 -22.51 -1.21
CA ILE A 95 15.31 -22.81 -2.37
C ILE A 95 15.24 -21.58 -3.25
N ASN A 96 15.67 -21.71 -4.50
CA ASN A 96 15.60 -20.65 -5.48
C ASN A 96 14.40 -20.86 -6.39
N SER A 97 13.68 -19.75 -6.64
CA SER A 97 12.51 -19.74 -7.52
C SER A 97 12.74 -18.82 -8.72
N GLU A 98 12.18 -19.18 -9.86
CA GLU A 98 12.13 -18.31 -11.04
C GLU A 98 11.06 -17.21 -10.90
N TYR A 99 10.14 -17.37 -9.95
CA TYR A 99 9.08 -16.40 -9.69
C TYR A 99 9.59 -15.24 -8.83
N GLY A 100 9.20 -14.01 -9.17
CA GLY A 100 9.56 -12.83 -8.42
C GLY A 100 8.85 -12.73 -7.07
N ALA A 101 9.45 -12.03 -6.09
CA ALA A 101 9.03 -11.98 -4.69
C ALA A 101 7.55 -11.58 -4.44
N ALA A 102 6.95 -10.82 -5.36
CA ALA A 102 5.60 -10.28 -5.22
C ALA A 102 4.63 -10.78 -6.30
N THR A 103 4.85 -11.98 -6.82
CA THR A 103 3.99 -12.59 -7.87
C THR A 103 2.98 -13.56 -7.25
N ASP A 104 1.81 -13.70 -7.89
CA ASP A 104 0.79 -14.66 -7.46
C ASP A 104 1.30 -16.11 -7.56
N GLU A 105 2.17 -16.39 -8.54
CA GLU A 105 2.82 -17.67 -8.73
C GLU A 105 3.71 -18.04 -7.55
N LEU A 106 4.53 -17.08 -7.06
CA LEU A 106 5.36 -17.31 -5.87
C LEU A 106 4.51 -17.49 -4.62
N THR A 107 3.45 -16.71 -4.47
CA THR A 107 2.50 -16.86 -3.35
C THR A 107 1.90 -18.28 -3.33
N ALA A 108 1.43 -18.78 -4.49
CA ALA A 108 0.90 -20.13 -4.60
C ALA A 108 1.98 -21.20 -4.34
N GLN A 109 3.23 -20.96 -4.75
CA GLN A 109 4.36 -21.84 -4.50
C GLN A 109 4.69 -21.88 -2.99
N LEU A 110 4.74 -20.73 -2.30
CA LEU A 110 4.99 -20.64 -0.87
C LEU A 110 3.94 -21.39 -0.02
N VAL A 111 2.67 -21.30 -0.39
CA VAL A 111 1.59 -22.06 0.28
C VAL A 111 1.82 -23.56 0.15
N LYS A 112 2.23 -24.05 -1.04
CA LYS A 112 2.55 -25.46 -1.25
C LYS A 112 3.81 -25.87 -0.50
N MET A 113 4.85 -25.02 -0.49
CA MET A 113 6.07 -25.25 0.27
C MET A 113 5.77 -25.39 1.77
N ASP A 114 4.97 -24.46 2.34
CA ASP A 114 4.60 -24.48 3.74
C ASP A 114 3.83 -25.75 4.10
N ALA A 115 2.89 -26.16 3.27
CA ALA A 115 2.13 -27.39 3.46
C ALA A 115 3.03 -28.64 3.42
N ILE A 116 4.01 -28.69 2.52
CA ILE A 116 4.98 -29.81 2.44
C ILE A 116 5.86 -29.80 3.70
N VAL A 117 6.51 -28.68 4.01
CA VAL A 117 7.45 -28.57 5.12
C VAL A 117 6.78 -28.90 6.46
N LYS A 118 5.60 -28.32 6.71
CA LYS A 118 4.82 -28.58 7.94
C LYS A 118 4.27 -30.00 8.06
N SER A 119 4.19 -30.75 6.97
CA SER A 119 3.85 -32.18 7.02
C SER A 119 4.95 -33.03 7.63
N TYR A 120 6.20 -32.55 7.64
CA TYR A 120 7.36 -33.21 8.21
C TYR A 120 7.78 -32.62 9.56
N ASP A 121 7.77 -31.29 9.66
CA ASP A 121 8.08 -30.56 10.89
C ASP A 121 7.10 -29.38 11.09
N GLN A 122 6.20 -29.50 12.07
CA GLN A 122 5.21 -28.46 12.38
C GLN A 122 5.83 -27.17 12.91
N ASN A 123 7.07 -27.23 13.43
CA ASN A 123 7.80 -26.09 13.96
C ASN A 123 8.78 -25.48 12.94
N ALA A 124 8.75 -25.94 11.71
CA ALA A 124 9.59 -25.40 10.66
C ALA A 124 9.17 -23.98 10.29
N TYR A 125 10.14 -23.20 9.83
CA TYR A 125 9.94 -21.84 9.35
C TYR A 125 10.35 -21.73 7.88
N ILE A 126 9.54 -21.03 7.11
CA ILE A 126 9.92 -20.56 5.77
C ILE A 126 10.14 -19.05 5.88
N THR A 127 11.31 -18.59 5.43
CA THR A 127 11.69 -17.18 5.42
C THR A 127 12.42 -16.86 4.11
N GLY A 128 12.77 -15.63 3.91
CA GLY A 128 13.38 -15.14 2.67
C GLY A 128 12.56 -14.02 2.07
N GLU A 129 13.03 -13.48 0.95
CA GLU A 129 12.43 -12.30 0.33
C GLU A 129 10.96 -12.49 0.01
N GLY A 130 10.59 -13.61 -0.60
CA GLY A 130 9.18 -13.88 -0.97
C GLY A 130 8.28 -14.11 0.24
N ALA A 131 8.72 -14.88 1.23
CA ALA A 131 7.93 -15.12 2.44
C ALA A 131 7.73 -13.85 3.26
N ILE A 132 8.74 -12.98 3.34
CA ILE A 132 8.64 -11.67 4.00
C ILE A 132 7.69 -10.76 3.22
N THR A 133 7.80 -10.73 1.89
CA THR A 133 6.93 -9.94 1.03
C THR A 133 5.47 -10.39 1.14
N GLN A 134 5.21 -11.70 1.18
CA GLN A 134 3.87 -12.22 1.40
C GLN A 134 3.31 -11.82 2.77
N GLY A 135 4.08 -11.97 3.83
CA GLY A 135 3.68 -11.48 5.16
C GLY A 135 3.42 -9.98 5.22
N LEU A 136 4.18 -9.19 4.43
CA LEU A 136 3.96 -7.76 4.28
C LEU A 136 2.64 -7.48 3.57
N ILE A 137 2.31 -8.20 2.48
CA ILE A 137 1.05 -8.07 1.75
C ILE A 137 -0.13 -8.33 2.69
N ASP A 138 -0.12 -9.48 3.37
CA ASP A 138 -1.22 -9.91 4.25
C ASP A 138 -1.45 -8.93 5.40
N THR A 139 -0.36 -8.42 6.00
CA THR A 139 -0.45 -7.43 7.10
C THR A 139 -0.92 -6.07 6.58
N THR A 140 -0.39 -5.64 5.44
CA THR A 140 -0.66 -4.33 4.85
C THR A 140 -2.11 -4.17 4.43
N ASP A 141 -2.74 -5.21 3.89
CA ASP A 141 -4.16 -5.17 3.49
C ASP A 141 -5.08 -4.90 4.69
N VAL A 142 -4.79 -5.51 5.83
CA VAL A 142 -5.53 -5.25 7.08
C VAL A 142 -5.26 -3.85 7.60
N ASP A 143 -3.99 -3.45 7.65
CA ASP A 143 -3.58 -2.13 8.17
C ASP A 143 -4.14 -0.99 7.31
N PHE A 144 -4.20 -1.15 6.00
CA PHE A 144 -4.78 -0.16 5.09
C PHE A 144 -6.27 0.00 5.30
N ALA A 145 -7.00 -1.11 5.44
CA ALA A 145 -8.43 -1.06 5.74
C ALA A 145 -8.71 -0.37 7.08
N VAL A 146 -7.96 -0.73 8.12
CA VAL A 146 -8.10 -0.12 9.45
C VAL A 146 -7.74 1.37 9.42
N THR A 147 -6.65 1.74 8.77
CA THR A 147 -6.21 3.14 8.66
C THR A 147 -7.21 3.98 7.88
N ALA A 148 -7.77 3.47 6.78
CA ALA A 148 -8.79 4.18 6.01
C ALA A 148 -10.06 4.42 6.84
N VAL A 149 -10.57 3.38 7.51
CA VAL A 149 -11.76 3.51 8.37
C VAL A 149 -11.52 4.49 9.52
N LEU A 150 -10.36 4.42 10.17
CA LEU A 150 -10.00 5.31 11.27
C LEU A 150 -9.89 6.77 10.82
N SER A 151 -9.25 7.02 9.67
CA SER A 151 -9.11 8.35 9.09
C SER A 151 -10.47 8.95 8.71
N ILE A 152 -11.32 8.19 8.03
CA ILE A 152 -12.69 8.60 7.68
C ILE A 152 -13.50 8.90 8.96
N ALA A 153 -13.43 8.03 9.96
CA ALA A 153 -14.15 8.23 11.23
C ALA A 153 -13.67 9.48 11.97
N ALA A 154 -12.37 9.73 12.02
CA ALA A 154 -11.80 10.92 12.64
C ALA A 154 -12.27 12.21 11.96
N ILE A 155 -12.22 12.26 10.62
CA ILE A 155 -12.71 13.41 9.84
C ILE A 155 -14.22 13.59 9.99
N PHE A 156 -14.97 12.48 9.97
CA PHE A 156 -16.41 12.51 10.20
C PHE A 156 -16.76 13.15 11.55
N VAL A 157 -16.11 12.73 12.63
CA VAL A 157 -16.31 13.27 13.97
C VAL A 157 -15.90 14.75 14.03
N LEU A 158 -14.77 15.11 13.43
CA LEU A 158 -14.31 16.50 13.36
C LEU A 158 -15.34 17.40 12.69
N ILE A 159 -15.85 17.03 11.52
CA ILE A 159 -16.88 17.79 10.79
C ILE A 159 -18.18 17.84 11.59
N ALA A 160 -18.60 16.74 12.23
CA ALA A 160 -19.81 16.68 13.05
C ALA A 160 -19.74 17.65 14.23
N ILE A 161 -18.58 17.77 14.88
CA ILE A 161 -18.35 18.72 15.96
C ILE A 161 -18.37 20.16 15.46
N CYS A 162 -17.65 20.45 14.34
CA CYS A 162 -17.55 21.79 13.77
C CYS A 162 -18.92 22.36 13.36
N PHE A 163 -19.75 21.55 12.73
CA PHE A 163 -21.04 22.04 12.22
C PHE A 163 -22.23 21.69 13.11
N LYS A 164 -22.04 20.86 14.12
CA LYS A 164 -23.12 20.31 14.97
C LYS A 164 -24.24 19.70 14.14
N SER A 165 -23.87 18.95 13.11
CA SER A 165 -24.75 18.38 12.10
C SER A 165 -24.38 16.93 11.83
N PRO A 166 -25.31 15.99 11.78
CA PRO A 166 -25.03 14.62 11.38
C PRO A 166 -25.00 14.42 9.86
N SER A 167 -25.63 15.30 9.06
CA SER A 167 -25.74 15.16 7.61
C SER A 167 -24.53 15.73 6.85
N LEU A 168 -23.96 16.84 7.33
CA LEU A 168 -22.82 17.47 6.68
C LEU A 168 -21.59 16.57 6.60
N PRO A 169 -21.19 15.84 7.66
CA PRO A 169 -20.08 14.91 7.55
C PRO A 169 -20.25 13.90 6.44
N VAL A 170 -21.45 13.33 6.28
CA VAL A 170 -21.73 12.35 5.21
C VAL A 170 -21.50 12.96 3.83
N ILE A 171 -22.06 14.15 3.57
CA ILE A 171 -21.95 14.81 2.27
C ILE A 171 -20.50 15.19 1.98
N LEU A 172 -19.79 15.78 2.95
CA LEU A 172 -18.44 16.26 2.76
C LEU A 172 -17.46 15.09 2.57
N VAL A 173 -17.53 14.07 3.43
CA VAL A 173 -16.66 12.89 3.35
C VAL A 173 -16.88 12.15 2.03
N LEU A 174 -18.13 11.92 1.61
CA LEU A 174 -18.41 11.27 0.32
C LEU A 174 -17.84 12.06 -0.87
N SER A 175 -17.90 13.39 -0.83
CA SER A 175 -17.33 14.22 -1.90
C SER A 175 -15.81 14.14 -1.93
N ILE A 176 -15.15 14.08 -0.76
CA ILE A 176 -13.70 13.96 -0.65
C ILE A 176 -13.25 12.57 -1.10
N GLU A 177 -13.92 11.52 -0.64
CA GLU A 177 -13.64 10.14 -1.06
C GLU A 177 -13.78 9.97 -2.56
N LEU A 178 -14.79 10.59 -3.17
CA LEU A 178 -14.94 10.57 -4.62
C LEU A 178 -13.73 11.21 -5.33
N ALA A 179 -13.19 12.32 -4.81
CA ALA A 179 -11.99 12.93 -5.38
C ALA A 179 -10.77 12.00 -5.29
N ILE A 180 -10.61 11.28 -4.16
CA ILE A 180 -9.55 10.29 -3.96
C ILE A 180 -9.72 9.12 -4.94
N TRP A 181 -10.93 8.60 -5.10
CA TRP A 181 -11.22 7.49 -6.02
C TRP A 181 -10.99 7.88 -7.48
N ILE A 182 -11.34 9.09 -7.88
CA ILE A 182 -11.02 9.61 -9.21
C ILE A 182 -9.50 9.65 -9.41
N ASN A 183 -8.76 10.16 -8.43
CA ASN A 183 -7.29 10.22 -8.48
C ASN A 183 -6.66 8.83 -8.65
N LEU A 184 -7.07 7.85 -7.85
CA LEU A 184 -6.56 6.49 -7.92
C LEU A 184 -6.98 5.78 -9.22
N SER A 185 -8.21 6.00 -9.69
CA SER A 185 -8.71 5.42 -10.95
C SER A 185 -7.91 5.88 -12.17
N ILE A 186 -7.47 7.14 -12.20
CA ILE A 186 -6.61 7.66 -13.27
C ILE A 186 -5.29 6.88 -13.33
N THR A 187 -4.73 6.48 -12.20
CA THR A 187 -3.48 5.68 -12.14
C THR A 187 -3.67 4.33 -12.85
N VAL A 188 -4.80 3.68 -12.60
CA VAL A 188 -5.14 2.41 -13.25
C VAL A 188 -5.36 2.59 -14.76
N ILE A 189 -6.09 3.63 -15.17
CA ILE A 189 -6.35 3.93 -16.59
C ILE A 189 -5.07 4.25 -17.36
N MET A 190 -4.13 4.95 -16.73
CA MET A 190 -2.83 5.29 -17.32
C MET A 190 -1.86 4.11 -17.35
N GLY A 191 -2.19 2.98 -16.71
CA GLY A 191 -1.32 1.81 -16.63
C GLY A 191 -0.02 2.09 -15.84
N THR A 192 -0.01 3.11 -14.97
CA THR A 192 1.16 3.42 -14.14
C THR A 192 1.23 2.49 -12.94
N GLU A 193 2.39 1.92 -12.71
CA GLU A 193 2.63 1.10 -11.52
C GLU A 193 2.64 1.98 -10.27
N ALA A 194 1.82 1.65 -9.29
CA ALA A 194 1.79 2.29 -7.98
C ALA A 194 2.39 1.37 -6.92
N SER A 195 3.16 1.92 -6.00
CA SER A 195 3.65 1.18 -4.83
C SER A 195 2.48 0.78 -3.92
N PHE A 196 2.63 -0.31 -3.19
CA PHE A 196 1.64 -0.77 -2.22
C PHE A 196 1.30 0.30 -1.14
N VAL A 197 2.23 1.19 -0.84
CA VAL A 197 2.05 2.26 0.16
C VAL A 197 1.25 3.45 -0.41
N ASP A 198 1.31 3.68 -1.72
CA ASP A 198 0.74 4.87 -2.36
C ASP A 198 -0.75 5.09 -2.06
N PRO A 199 -1.64 4.10 -2.14
CA PRO A 199 -3.06 4.31 -1.88
C PRO A 199 -3.36 4.79 -0.47
N THR A 200 -2.65 4.24 0.53
CA THR A 200 -2.86 4.64 1.93
C THR A 200 -2.35 6.05 2.21
N VAL A 201 -1.16 6.38 1.71
CA VAL A 201 -0.61 7.73 1.88
C VAL A 201 -1.47 8.75 1.13
N VAL A 202 -1.87 8.45 -0.11
CA VAL A 202 -2.77 9.32 -0.88
C VAL A 202 -4.10 9.50 -0.16
N ASN A 203 -4.70 8.43 0.34
CA ASN A 203 -5.95 8.50 1.08
C ASN A 203 -5.82 9.40 2.31
N CYS A 204 -4.87 9.15 3.19
CA CYS A 204 -4.71 9.92 4.43
C CYS A 204 -4.35 11.38 4.17
N VAL A 205 -3.38 11.64 3.30
CA VAL A 205 -2.88 13.00 3.04
C VAL A 205 -3.89 13.81 2.25
N GLN A 206 -4.46 13.24 1.19
CA GLN A 206 -5.46 13.93 0.36
C GLN A 206 -6.75 14.18 1.14
N LEU A 207 -7.21 13.21 1.95
CA LEU A 207 -8.37 13.39 2.84
C LEU A 207 -8.15 14.57 3.80
N GLY A 208 -6.98 14.61 4.49
CA GLY A 208 -6.64 15.68 5.41
C GLY A 208 -6.51 17.05 4.76
N ALA A 209 -5.85 17.12 3.60
CA ALA A 209 -5.68 18.39 2.87
C ALA A 209 -6.99 18.91 2.26
N THR A 210 -7.89 18.03 1.84
CA THR A 210 -9.12 18.41 1.14
C THR A 210 -10.24 18.80 2.11
N VAL A 211 -10.24 18.27 3.34
CA VAL A 211 -11.28 18.56 4.32
C VAL A 211 -11.38 20.05 4.65
N ASP A 212 -10.25 20.76 4.68
CA ASP A 212 -10.22 22.19 4.96
C ASP A 212 -10.92 23.00 3.86
N TYR A 213 -10.78 22.60 2.59
CA TYR A 213 -11.46 23.22 1.45
C TYR A 213 -12.98 23.05 1.55
N ALA A 214 -13.40 21.82 1.89
CA ALA A 214 -14.82 21.51 2.05
C ALA A 214 -15.44 22.26 3.23
N ILE A 215 -14.76 22.34 4.36
CA ILE A 215 -15.20 23.10 5.54
C ILE A 215 -15.28 24.60 5.21
N LEU A 216 -14.27 25.17 4.55
CA LEU A 216 -14.24 26.58 4.19
C LEU A 216 -15.42 26.94 3.28
N LEU A 217 -15.63 26.19 2.19
CA LEU A 217 -16.75 26.42 1.26
C LEU A 217 -18.10 26.31 1.98
N THR A 218 -18.29 25.26 2.77
CA THR A 218 -19.53 25.01 3.51
C THR A 218 -19.81 26.09 4.53
N THR A 219 -18.78 26.59 5.21
CA THR A 219 -18.89 27.69 6.19
C THR A 219 -19.30 28.98 5.49
N ARG A 220 -18.66 29.32 4.37
CA ARG A 220 -19.03 30.52 3.57
C ARG A 220 -20.45 30.41 3.03
N PHE A 221 -20.83 29.24 2.51
CA PHE A 221 -22.21 29.03 2.05
C PHE A 221 -23.22 29.24 3.19
N ARG A 222 -22.96 28.70 4.37
CA ARG A 222 -23.82 28.88 5.54
C ARG A 222 -23.92 30.36 5.97
N GLU A 223 -22.83 31.11 5.90
CA GLU A 223 -22.81 32.56 6.21
C GLU A 223 -23.69 33.33 5.23
N GLU A 224 -23.55 33.10 3.92
CA GLU A 224 -24.30 33.83 2.90
C GLU A 224 -25.79 33.44 2.83
N LEU A 225 -26.14 32.20 3.21
CA LEU A 225 -27.55 31.76 3.31
C LEU A 225 -28.38 32.54 4.32
N ARG A 226 -27.76 33.28 5.21
CA ARG A 226 -28.46 34.15 6.18
C ARG A 226 -29.03 35.39 5.49
N HIS A 227 -28.45 35.80 4.40
CA HIS A 227 -28.73 37.09 3.74
C HIS A 227 -29.27 36.95 2.33
N LEU A 228 -29.00 35.83 1.64
CA LEU A 228 -29.26 35.63 0.24
C LEU A 228 -30.07 34.35 -0.02
N PRO A 229 -30.81 34.30 -1.13
CA PRO A 229 -31.39 33.07 -1.66
C PRO A 229 -30.29 32.04 -1.90
N ARG A 230 -30.66 30.74 -1.84
CA ARG A 230 -29.73 29.60 -1.93
C ARG A 230 -28.73 29.71 -3.07
N ASP A 231 -29.17 29.96 -4.28
CA ASP A 231 -28.32 29.92 -5.48
C ASP A 231 -27.35 31.12 -5.53
N GLU A 232 -27.83 32.32 -5.12
CA GLU A 232 -26.98 33.51 -4.99
C GLU A 232 -25.99 33.37 -3.84
N ALA A 233 -26.40 32.79 -2.71
CA ALA A 233 -25.54 32.49 -1.57
C ALA A 233 -24.40 31.55 -1.96
N MET A 234 -24.66 30.51 -2.78
CA MET A 234 -23.63 29.61 -3.24
C MET A 234 -22.63 30.30 -4.18
N LEU A 235 -23.12 31.08 -5.15
CA LEU A 235 -22.24 31.81 -6.07
C LEU A 235 -21.30 32.74 -5.31
N LYS A 236 -21.82 33.44 -4.31
CA LYS A 236 -21.02 34.32 -3.47
C LYS A 236 -20.05 33.57 -2.57
N ALA A 237 -20.48 32.44 -2.00
CA ALA A 237 -19.61 31.57 -1.19
C ALA A 237 -18.44 31.02 -2.01
N VAL A 238 -18.69 30.53 -3.22
CA VAL A 238 -17.64 30.04 -4.12
C VAL A 238 -16.69 31.18 -4.49
N SER A 239 -17.22 32.35 -4.87
CA SER A 239 -16.38 33.50 -5.19
C SER A 239 -15.47 33.94 -4.03
N ALA A 240 -15.98 33.86 -2.81
CA ALA A 240 -15.20 34.21 -1.61
C ALA A 240 -14.18 33.11 -1.19
N ALA A 241 -14.53 31.85 -1.39
CA ALA A 241 -13.68 30.71 -0.97
C ALA A 241 -12.64 30.32 -2.01
N GLN A 242 -12.94 30.45 -3.30
CA GLN A 242 -12.10 29.95 -4.41
C GLN A 242 -10.66 30.45 -4.37
N GLN A 243 -10.43 31.72 -4.00
CA GLN A 243 -9.08 32.28 -3.96
C GLN A 243 -8.22 31.56 -2.87
N SER A 244 -8.80 31.33 -1.71
CA SER A 244 -8.11 30.65 -0.61
C SER A 244 -7.87 29.17 -0.94
N ILE A 245 -8.87 28.50 -1.52
CA ILE A 245 -8.77 27.09 -1.93
C ILE A 245 -7.69 26.95 -2.99
N PHE A 246 -7.73 27.78 -4.05
CA PHE A 246 -6.74 27.77 -5.12
C PHE A 246 -5.32 28.01 -4.62
N GLN A 247 -5.15 28.97 -3.70
CA GLN A 247 -3.85 29.28 -3.12
C GLN A 247 -3.31 28.10 -2.31
N SER A 248 -4.14 27.47 -1.47
CA SER A 248 -3.74 26.34 -0.65
C SER A 248 -3.44 25.09 -1.48
N ALA A 249 -4.32 24.75 -2.43
CA ALA A 249 -4.11 23.65 -3.36
C ALA A 249 -2.87 23.86 -4.23
N GLY A 250 -2.64 25.10 -4.69
CA GLY A 250 -1.46 25.46 -5.48
C GLY A 250 -0.16 25.32 -4.72
N VAL A 251 -0.12 25.70 -3.43
CA VAL A 251 1.06 25.50 -2.58
C VAL A 251 1.33 24.00 -2.37
N PHE A 252 0.28 23.21 -2.08
CA PHE A 252 0.41 21.77 -1.90
C PHE A 252 0.86 21.09 -3.19
N PHE A 253 0.27 21.46 -4.34
CA PHE A 253 0.70 21.01 -5.66
C PHE A 253 2.17 21.34 -5.92
N ALA A 254 2.59 22.60 -5.72
CA ALA A 254 3.95 23.04 -6.00
C ALA A 254 4.98 22.30 -5.12
N ALA A 255 4.66 22.06 -3.85
CA ALA A 255 5.51 21.31 -2.94
C ALA A 255 5.69 19.86 -3.39
N THR A 256 4.60 19.16 -3.66
CA THR A 256 4.64 17.74 -4.07
C THR A 256 5.20 17.56 -5.48
N PHE A 257 4.84 18.43 -6.43
CA PHE A 257 5.36 18.41 -7.78
C PHE A 257 6.86 18.77 -7.83
N GLY A 258 7.31 19.68 -6.96
CA GLY A 258 8.74 19.98 -6.81
C GLY A 258 9.55 18.75 -6.40
N VAL A 259 9.08 17.98 -5.43
CA VAL A 259 9.72 16.71 -5.04
C VAL A 259 9.68 15.69 -6.18
N TYR A 260 8.57 15.57 -6.91
CA TYR A 260 8.47 14.71 -8.09
C TYR A 260 9.56 15.00 -9.14
N LEU A 261 9.91 16.27 -9.35
CA LEU A 261 10.91 16.66 -10.35
C LEU A 261 12.35 16.35 -9.92
N VAL A 262 12.65 16.39 -8.63
CA VAL A 262 14.02 16.33 -8.10
C VAL A 262 14.38 14.97 -7.50
N CYS A 263 13.38 14.20 -7.05
CA CYS A 263 13.62 12.95 -6.34
C CYS A 263 13.91 11.80 -7.31
N ASP A 264 15.02 11.09 -7.07
CA ASP A 264 15.43 9.92 -7.86
C ASP A 264 14.83 8.60 -7.30
N ILE A 265 14.30 8.61 -6.07
CA ILE A 265 13.69 7.43 -5.45
C ILE A 265 12.31 7.21 -6.07
N TYR A 266 12.14 6.10 -6.77
CA TYR A 266 10.95 5.80 -7.57
C TYR A 266 9.63 5.83 -6.76
N ILE A 267 9.62 5.24 -5.56
CA ILE A 267 8.44 5.26 -4.66
C ILE A 267 8.06 6.68 -4.29
N VAL A 268 9.01 7.49 -3.81
CA VAL A 268 8.75 8.87 -3.37
C VAL A 268 8.28 9.73 -4.54
N ARG A 269 8.91 9.55 -5.70
CA ARG A 269 8.55 10.25 -6.94
C ARG A 269 7.11 9.90 -7.37
N GLY A 270 6.76 8.61 -7.39
CA GLY A 270 5.41 8.14 -7.71
C GLY A 270 4.35 8.70 -6.76
N MET A 271 4.61 8.58 -5.45
CA MET A 271 3.73 9.12 -4.40
C MET A 271 3.51 10.63 -4.55
N CYS A 272 4.57 11.41 -4.77
CA CYS A 272 4.47 12.85 -4.94
C CYS A 272 3.72 13.25 -6.21
N ALA A 273 3.86 12.49 -7.30
CA ALA A 273 3.06 12.68 -8.51
C ALA A 273 1.55 12.46 -8.26
N LEU A 274 1.22 11.41 -7.50
CA LEU A 274 -0.17 11.11 -7.11
C LEU A 274 -0.76 12.20 -6.22
N LEU A 275 0.00 12.69 -5.23
CA LEU A 275 -0.43 13.75 -4.33
C LEU A 275 -0.59 15.09 -5.08
N ALA A 276 0.33 15.43 -5.98
CA ALA A 276 0.23 16.65 -6.80
C ALA A 276 -1.03 16.62 -7.68
N ARG A 277 -1.29 15.52 -8.38
CA ARG A 277 -2.50 15.33 -9.17
C ARG A 277 -3.75 15.36 -8.28
N GLY A 278 -3.69 14.71 -7.12
CA GLY A 278 -4.76 14.69 -6.13
C GLY A 278 -5.17 16.07 -5.64
N ALA A 279 -4.22 17.00 -5.46
CA ALA A 279 -4.51 18.38 -5.08
C ALA A 279 -5.42 19.08 -6.09
N ILE A 280 -5.10 18.97 -7.38
CA ILE A 280 -5.88 19.59 -8.46
C ILE A 280 -7.27 18.93 -8.57
N ILE A 281 -7.34 17.60 -8.52
CA ILE A 281 -8.61 16.87 -8.59
C ILE A 281 -9.52 17.26 -7.43
N SER A 282 -8.98 17.31 -6.22
CA SER A 282 -9.74 17.69 -5.02
C SER A 282 -10.30 19.11 -5.13
N GLU A 283 -9.51 20.06 -5.59
CA GLU A 283 -9.96 21.42 -5.82
C GLU A 283 -11.14 21.47 -6.80
N ILE A 284 -11.02 20.81 -7.94
CA ILE A 284 -12.07 20.74 -8.94
C ILE A 284 -13.34 20.11 -8.36
N VAL A 285 -13.22 18.98 -7.65
CA VAL A 285 -14.36 18.29 -7.05
C VAL A 285 -15.04 19.16 -5.99
N ILE A 286 -14.29 19.87 -5.16
CA ILE A 286 -14.88 20.75 -4.14
C ILE A 286 -15.61 21.93 -4.78
N ILE A 287 -15.05 22.58 -5.79
CA ILE A 287 -15.66 23.75 -6.40
C ILE A 287 -16.82 23.34 -7.33
N VAL A 288 -16.64 22.32 -8.15
CA VAL A 288 -17.60 21.98 -9.22
C VAL A 288 -18.66 20.99 -8.78
N LEU A 289 -18.32 20.03 -7.91
CA LEU A 289 -19.25 18.96 -7.52
C LEU A 289 -19.87 19.22 -6.13
N LEU A 290 -19.09 19.59 -5.13
CA LEU A 290 -19.61 19.80 -3.78
C LEU A 290 -20.57 20.99 -3.74
N SER A 291 -20.31 22.07 -4.50
CA SER A 291 -21.17 23.25 -4.54
C SER A 291 -22.63 22.94 -4.93
N PRO A 292 -22.93 22.28 -6.05
CA PRO A 292 -24.31 21.91 -6.40
C PRO A 292 -24.89 20.84 -5.46
N VAL A 293 -24.07 19.92 -4.93
CA VAL A 293 -24.56 18.93 -3.96
C VAL A 293 -25.04 19.61 -2.68
N LEU A 294 -24.31 20.59 -2.16
CA LEU A 294 -24.74 21.37 -1.00
C LEU A 294 -26.02 22.15 -1.28
N CYS A 295 -26.19 22.71 -2.49
CA CYS A 295 -27.42 23.39 -2.88
C CYS A 295 -28.61 22.41 -2.92
N VAL A 296 -28.47 21.25 -3.55
CA VAL A 296 -29.54 20.25 -3.64
C VAL A 296 -29.91 19.71 -2.26
N CYS A 297 -28.93 19.41 -1.45
CA CYS A 297 -29.10 18.86 -0.10
C CYS A 297 -29.45 19.91 0.96
N GLU A 298 -29.49 21.20 0.63
CA GLU A 298 -29.67 22.31 1.57
C GLU A 298 -30.91 22.10 2.47
N SER A 299 -32.05 21.74 1.88
CA SER A 299 -33.29 21.50 2.63
C SER A 299 -33.19 20.33 3.62
N PHE A 300 -32.40 19.32 3.29
CA PHE A 300 -32.12 18.20 4.18
C PHE A 300 -31.15 18.60 5.31
N ILE A 301 -30.09 19.33 4.96
CA ILE A 301 -29.13 19.87 5.91
C ILE A 301 -29.81 20.79 6.93
N ALA A 302 -30.71 21.66 6.46
CA ALA A 302 -31.46 22.59 7.33
C ALA A 302 -32.35 21.88 8.37
N LYS A 303 -32.86 20.68 8.06
CA LYS A 303 -33.67 19.89 9.01
C LYS A 303 -32.81 19.18 10.07
N THR A 304 -31.58 18.86 9.75
CA THR A 304 -30.69 18.06 10.61
C THR A 304 -29.67 18.90 11.36
N THR A 305 -29.50 20.18 10.98
CA THR A 305 -28.51 21.08 11.55
C THR A 305 -29.19 22.21 12.34
N PRO A 306 -29.09 22.20 13.67
CA PRO A 306 -29.55 23.35 14.46
C PRO A 306 -28.83 24.62 13.99
N SER A 307 -29.58 25.70 13.84
CA SER A 307 -29.04 27.02 13.44
C SER A 307 -28.49 27.13 12.01
N TRP A 308 -28.86 26.23 11.05
CA TRP A 308 -28.42 26.33 9.67
C TRP A 308 -28.90 27.62 8.98
N ARG A 309 -30.14 28.02 9.25
CA ARG A 309 -30.82 29.21 8.72
C ARG A 309 -31.28 30.18 9.84
N LEU A 310 -30.63 30.24 10.97
CA LEU A 310 -31.04 31.22 12.00
C LEU A 310 -30.88 32.64 11.43
N LYS A 311 -32.04 33.22 11.08
CA LYS A 311 -32.15 34.66 10.97
C LYS A 311 -31.95 35.23 12.38
N THR A 312 -30.90 36.03 12.58
CA THR A 312 -30.79 36.95 13.72
C THR A 312 -31.90 37.96 13.68
#